data_cbc7de7767d5e503bbde06d3981c3d4d
#
_entry.id   cbc7de7767d5e503bbde06d3981c3d4d
#
_cell.length_a   1.000
_cell.length_b   1.000
_cell.length_c   1.000
_cell.angle_alpha   90.00
_cell.angle_beta   90.00
_cell.angle_gamma   90.00
#
_symmetry.space_group_name_H-M   'P 1'
#
loop_
_entity.id
_entity.type
_entity.pdbx_description
1 polymer ?
#
loop_
_entity_poly.entity_id
_entity_poly.type
_entity_poly.pdbx_seq_one_letter_code
_entity_poly.pdbx_strand_id
1 'polypeptide(L)'
;SLVGSEMCIRDSYKGWAHGLKKAGYATDPRYAYRLIDIIELYDLHKFDTRDGIKWMKEFPNPHQPYLANDLLYIVVRSGDTFKSLSKEFDISQRKLRKYNDLYKGYVLKPGDIIYLDKKHRRADKEHVVHVVRSGDSMYSIAQKYGIRLKNLYKMNKMKPEDAAPKVGDILRLR
;
A
#
# COMPACT_ATOMS: atom_id res chain seq x y z
N SER A 1 35.63 16.93 9.73
CA SER A 1 34.66 17.93 10.17
C SER A 1 33.34 17.68 9.47
N LEU A 2 32.42 17.06 10.20
CA LEU A 2 31.08 16.65 9.70
C LEU A 2 30.04 17.79 9.69
N VAL A 3 30.43 19.00 10.10
CA VAL A 3 29.50 20.12 10.31
C VAL A 3 29.13 20.86 9.02
N GLY A 4 29.92 20.72 7.94
CA GLY A 4 29.64 21.39 6.67
C GLY A 4 28.63 20.66 5.75
N SER A 5 28.36 19.38 5.98
CA SER A 5 27.42 18.61 5.17
C SER A 5 25.98 18.58 5.73
N GLU A 6 25.81 18.94 7.01
CA GLU A 6 24.47 18.99 7.63
C GLU A 6 23.60 20.14 7.11
N MET A 7 24.20 21.22 6.62
CA MET A 7 23.47 22.38 6.15
C MET A 7 22.83 22.21 4.76
N CYS A 8 23.44 21.37 3.88
CA CYS A 8 22.87 21.04 2.56
C CYS A 8 21.84 19.92 2.60
N ILE A 9 21.78 19.14 3.68
CA ILE A 9 20.85 18.02 3.85
C ILE A 9 19.46 18.50 4.26
N ARG A 10 19.36 19.70 4.87
CA ARG A 10 18.09 20.23 5.41
C ARG A 10 17.14 20.83 4.36
N ASP A 11 17.63 21.20 3.19
CA ASP A 11 16.84 22.03 2.26
C ASP A 11 16.17 21.25 1.10
N SER A 12 16.50 19.96 0.91
CA SER A 12 15.90 19.17 -0.15
C SER A 12 16.07 17.66 0.06
N TYR A 13 14.96 16.91 0.03
CA TYR A 13 15.00 15.44 0.03
C TYR A 13 15.87 14.86 -1.10
N LYS A 14 16.00 15.58 -2.23
CA LYS A 14 16.90 15.21 -3.34
C LYS A 14 18.37 15.30 -2.92
N GLY A 15 18.75 16.39 -2.27
CA GLY A 15 20.10 16.56 -1.71
C GLY A 15 20.44 15.49 -0.65
N TRP A 16 19.46 15.16 0.19
CA TRP A 16 19.57 14.10 1.19
C TRP A 16 19.77 12.71 0.56
N ALA A 17 18.97 12.34 -0.46
CA ALA A 17 19.09 11.06 -1.16
C ALA A 17 20.48 10.89 -1.81
N HIS A 18 21.01 11.93 -2.45
CA HIS A 18 22.36 11.93 -3.03
C HIS A 18 23.44 11.91 -1.94
N GLY A 19 23.22 12.59 -0.79
CA GLY A 19 24.10 12.56 0.37
C GLY A 19 24.25 11.17 0.96
N LEU A 20 23.16 10.42 1.12
CA LEU A 20 23.18 9.02 1.57
C LEU A 20 24.00 8.14 0.64
N LYS A 21 23.85 8.32 -0.67
CA LYS A 21 24.63 7.58 -1.66
C LYS A 21 26.13 7.90 -1.54
N LYS A 22 26.48 9.18 -1.42
CA LYS A 22 27.86 9.63 -1.24
C LYS A 22 28.51 9.13 0.05
N ALA A 23 27.70 8.99 1.10
CA ALA A 23 28.13 8.45 2.39
C ALA A 23 28.31 6.91 2.39
N GLY A 24 28.06 6.25 1.25
CA GLY A 24 28.24 4.79 1.12
C GLY A 24 27.10 3.95 1.72
N TYR A 25 25.94 4.57 1.99
CA TYR A 25 24.78 3.88 2.57
C TYR A 25 24.19 2.79 1.66
N ALA A 26 24.44 2.89 0.36
CA ALA A 26 24.04 1.87 -0.61
C ALA A 26 25.08 1.70 -1.71
N THR A 27 25.30 0.46 -2.12
CA THR A 27 26.23 0.09 -3.20
C THR A 27 25.62 0.34 -4.59
N ASP A 28 24.28 0.28 -4.75
CA ASP A 28 23.59 0.51 -6.01
C ASP A 28 23.84 1.96 -6.51
N PRO A 29 24.42 2.15 -7.71
CA PRO A 29 24.62 3.48 -8.31
C PRO A 29 23.33 4.28 -8.47
N ARG A 30 22.19 3.62 -8.64
CA ARG A 30 20.86 4.22 -8.85
C ARG A 30 20.05 4.41 -7.57
N TYR A 31 20.64 4.12 -6.39
CA TYR A 31 19.93 4.20 -5.12
C TYR A 31 19.28 5.56 -4.88
N ALA A 32 20.04 6.66 -5.08
CA ALA A 32 19.52 8.01 -4.86
C ALA A 32 18.32 8.33 -5.77
N TYR A 33 18.39 7.95 -7.04
CA TYR A 33 17.30 8.17 -7.99
C TYR A 33 16.06 7.36 -7.62
N ARG A 34 16.21 6.08 -7.29
CA ARG A 34 15.09 5.24 -6.82
C ARG A 34 14.43 5.79 -5.56
N LEU A 35 15.24 6.30 -4.63
CA LEU A 35 14.73 6.91 -3.41
C LEU A 35 13.95 8.19 -3.70
N ILE A 36 14.45 9.03 -4.61
CA ILE A 36 13.75 10.24 -5.07
C ILE A 36 12.44 9.85 -5.76
N ASP A 37 12.45 8.88 -6.66
CA ASP A 37 11.25 8.38 -7.35
C ASP A 37 10.19 7.90 -6.36
N ILE A 38 10.57 7.20 -5.29
CA ILE A 38 9.67 6.76 -4.22
C ILE A 38 9.11 7.97 -3.47
N ILE A 39 9.95 8.93 -3.09
CA ILE A 39 9.53 10.12 -2.37
C ILE A 39 8.53 10.94 -3.21
N GLU A 40 8.78 11.08 -4.51
CA GLU A 40 7.91 11.80 -5.45
C GLU A 40 6.63 11.01 -5.76
N LEU A 41 6.74 9.70 -6.00
CA LEU A 41 5.61 8.83 -6.31
C LEU A 41 4.55 8.82 -5.19
N TYR A 42 5.02 8.84 -3.95
CA TYR A 42 4.16 8.80 -2.76
C TYR A 42 3.99 10.15 -2.07
N ASP A 43 4.51 11.22 -2.69
CA ASP A 43 4.38 12.59 -2.18
C ASP A 43 4.91 12.74 -0.74
N LEU A 44 5.97 11.98 -0.40
CA LEU A 44 6.48 11.89 0.97
C LEU A 44 7.13 13.20 1.45
N HIS A 45 7.56 14.07 0.53
CA HIS A 45 8.16 15.36 0.86
C HIS A 45 7.19 16.30 1.62
N LYS A 46 5.88 16.08 1.54
CA LYS A 46 4.89 16.82 2.34
C LYS A 46 5.07 16.63 3.85
N PHE A 47 5.70 15.54 4.28
CA PHE A 47 5.97 15.26 5.69
C PHE A 47 7.17 16.05 6.24
N ASP A 48 8.02 16.61 5.37
CA ASP A 48 9.12 17.50 5.77
C ASP A 48 8.67 18.94 6.05
N THR A 49 7.39 19.22 5.83
CA THR A 49 6.77 20.53 6.06
C THR A 49 6.24 20.67 7.49
N ARG A 50 5.85 21.92 7.88
CA ARG A 50 5.16 22.17 9.18
C ARG A 50 3.90 21.32 9.33
N ASP A 51 3.18 21.07 8.24
CA ASP A 51 1.98 20.23 8.24
C ASP A 51 2.33 18.76 8.49
N GLY A 52 3.46 18.27 7.97
CA GLY A 52 3.99 16.95 8.27
C GLY A 52 4.35 16.77 9.75
N ILE A 53 4.99 17.77 10.37
CA ILE A 53 5.28 17.75 11.81
C ILE A 53 3.99 17.72 12.63
N LYS A 54 2.96 18.46 12.22
CA LYS A 54 1.63 18.44 12.84
C LYS A 54 1.02 17.05 12.73
N TRP A 55 1.08 16.43 11.55
CA TRP A 55 0.59 15.07 11.31
C TRP A 55 1.30 14.05 12.21
N MET A 56 2.63 14.09 12.33
CA MET A 56 3.40 13.21 13.22
C MET A 56 2.99 13.34 14.70
N LYS A 57 2.66 14.56 15.16
CA LYS A 57 2.14 14.78 16.51
C LYS A 57 0.73 14.24 16.68
N GLU A 58 -0.10 14.33 15.65
CA GLU A 58 -1.47 13.82 15.65
C GLU A 58 -1.53 12.29 15.58
N PHE A 59 -0.55 11.67 14.91
CA PHE A 59 -0.42 10.22 14.74
C PHE A 59 0.92 9.73 15.30
N PRO A 60 1.08 9.63 16.63
CA PRO A 60 2.36 9.25 17.26
C PRO A 60 2.78 7.81 16.97
N ASN A 61 1.85 6.96 16.56
CA ASN A 61 2.10 5.58 16.13
C ASN A 61 1.41 5.29 14.80
N PRO A 62 1.89 5.86 13.69
CA PRO A 62 1.25 5.70 12.39
C PRO A 62 1.34 4.24 11.91
N HIS A 63 0.45 3.86 10.99
CA HIS A 63 0.55 2.58 10.32
C HIS A 63 1.78 2.57 9.42
N GLN A 64 2.50 1.45 9.46
CA GLN A 64 3.56 1.18 8.48
C GLN A 64 2.91 0.67 7.19
N PRO A 65 3.08 1.37 6.06
CA PRO A 65 2.61 0.88 4.77
C PRO A 65 3.48 -0.27 4.26
N TYR A 66 2.84 -1.20 3.55
CA TYR A 66 3.48 -2.28 2.81
C TYR A 66 3.16 -2.13 1.33
N LEU A 67 3.92 -2.82 0.48
CA LEU A 67 3.75 -2.78 -0.97
C LEU A 67 3.35 -4.17 -1.51
N ALA A 68 2.30 -4.21 -2.33
CA ALA A 68 1.92 -5.39 -3.10
C ALA A 68 1.34 -4.95 -4.45
N ASN A 69 1.82 -5.55 -5.55
CA ASN A 69 1.40 -5.20 -6.91
C ASN A 69 1.50 -3.69 -7.19
N ASP A 70 2.62 -3.07 -6.78
CA ASP A 70 2.89 -1.63 -6.85
C ASP A 70 1.85 -0.73 -6.16
N LEU A 71 1.13 -1.27 -5.18
CA LEU A 71 0.12 -0.56 -4.40
C LEU A 71 0.47 -0.57 -2.92
N LEU A 72 0.35 0.58 -2.28
CA LEU A 72 0.48 0.67 -0.83
C LEU A 72 -0.77 0.11 -0.14
N TYR A 73 -0.53 -0.67 0.90
CA TYR A 73 -1.57 -1.14 1.81
C TYR A 73 -1.10 -1.08 3.25
N ILE A 74 -2.05 -1.09 4.16
CA ILE A 74 -1.80 -1.22 5.60
C ILE A 74 -2.53 -2.44 6.16
N VAL A 75 -2.06 -2.92 7.30
CA VAL A 75 -2.75 -3.96 8.08
C VAL A 75 -3.49 -3.30 9.23
N VAL A 76 -4.78 -3.56 9.30
CA VAL A 76 -5.69 -3.02 10.33
C VAL A 76 -5.28 -3.52 11.72
N ARG A 77 -5.21 -2.62 12.68
CA ARG A 77 -4.94 -2.89 14.08
C ARG A 77 -6.22 -2.88 14.91
N SER A 78 -6.15 -3.38 16.14
CA SER A 78 -7.26 -3.26 17.10
C SER A 78 -7.60 -1.79 17.37
N GLY A 79 -8.87 -1.45 17.28
CA GLY A 79 -9.36 -0.08 17.46
C GLY A 79 -9.41 0.78 16.19
N ASP A 80 -8.91 0.30 15.07
CA ASP A 80 -8.98 1.03 13.80
C ASP A 80 -10.41 1.12 13.28
N THR A 81 -10.68 2.24 12.66
CA THR A 81 -11.95 2.52 12.00
C THR A 81 -11.67 3.19 10.65
N PHE A 82 -12.63 3.12 9.71
CA PHE A 82 -12.52 3.90 8.48
C PHE A 82 -12.37 5.41 8.73
N LYS A 83 -12.89 5.90 9.87
CA LYS A 83 -12.74 7.31 10.24
C LYS A 83 -11.30 7.63 10.67
N SER A 84 -10.67 6.78 11.50
CA SER A 84 -9.28 6.97 11.92
C SER A 84 -8.33 6.86 10.73
N LEU A 85 -8.47 5.81 9.89
CA LEU A 85 -7.65 5.63 8.70
C LEU A 85 -7.85 6.75 7.65
N SER A 86 -9.09 7.22 7.48
CA SER A 86 -9.40 8.35 6.60
C SER A 86 -8.65 9.62 7.02
N LYS A 87 -8.52 9.85 8.31
CA LYS A 87 -7.83 11.01 8.88
C LYS A 87 -6.31 10.86 8.76
N GLU A 88 -5.79 9.67 9.06
CA GLU A 88 -4.35 9.37 9.01
C GLU A 88 -3.78 9.49 7.59
N PHE A 89 -4.49 8.98 6.58
CA PHE A 89 -4.00 8.92 5.20
C PHE A 89 -4.59 9.99 4.28
N ASP A 90 -5.41 10.89 4.80
CA ASP A 90 -6.12 11.91 4.01
C ASP A 90 -6.92 11.32 2.81
N ILE A 91 -7.49 10.14 3.01
CA ILE A 91 -8.30 9.44 2.01
C ILE A 91 -9.72 9.30 2.54
N SER A 92 -10.72 9.82 1.82
CA SER A 92 -12.10 9.74 2.29
C SER A 92 -12.53 8.28 2.56
N GLN A 93 -13.33 8.06 3.60
CA GLN A 93 -13.84 6.72 3.95
C GLN A 93 -14.54 6.01 2.78
N ARG A 94 -15.23 6.80 1.91
CA ARG A 94 -15.85 6.28 0.68
C ARG A 94 -14.83 5.74 -0.30
N LYS A 95 -13.68 6.45 -0.49
CA LYS A 95 -12.58 5.99 -1.35
C LYS A 95 -11.94 4.74 -0.76
N LEU A 96 -11.61 4.72 0.54
CA LEU A 96 -11.04 3.55 1.20
C LEU A 96 -11.91 2.30 0.98
N ARG A 97 -13.23 2.41 1.22
CA ARG A 97 -14.14 1.27 0.96
C ARG A 97 -14.15 0.86 -0.53
N LYS A 98 -14.22 1.84 -1.43
CA LYS A 98 -14.24 1.59 -2.89
C LYS A 98 -12.95 0.92 -3.38
N TYR A 99 -11.79 1.33 -2.88
CA TYR A 99 -10.50 0.75 -3.25
C TYR A 99 -10.39 -0.71 -2.80
N ASN A 100 -11.05 -1.05 -1.71
CA ASN A 100 -10.98 -2.36 -1.08
C ASN A 100 -12.19 -3.27 -1.37
N ASP A 101 -13.07 -2.88 -2.28
CA ASP A 101 -14.30 -3.64 -2.62
C ASP A 101 -15.20 -3.90 -1.38
N LEU A 102 -15.25 -2.96 -0.42
CA LEU A 102 -15.97 -3.07 0.83
C LEU A 102 -17.30 -2.29 0.80
N TYR A 103 -18.35 -2.86 1.38
CA TYR A 103 -19.65 -2.21 1.51
C TYR A 103 -19.68 -1.18 2.64
N LYS A 104 -20.69 -0.29 2.66
CA LYS A 104 -20.78 0.85 3.60
C LYS A 104 -20.80 0.44 5.08
N GLY A 105 -21.42 -0.70 5.39
CA GLY A 105 -21.56 -1.23 6.76
C GLY A 105 -20.41 -2.14 7.23
N TYR A 106 -19.36 -2.32 6.40
CA TYR A 106 -18.23 -3.17 6.80
C TYR A 106 -17.50 -2.59 8.00
N VAL A 107 -17.26 -3.43 9.00
CA VAL A 107 -16.48 -3.13 10.20
C VAL A 107 -15.09 -3.74 10.04
N LEU A 108 -14.05 -2.90 10.17
CA LEU A 108 -12.66 -3.35 10.08
C LEU A 108 -12.34 -4.33 11.21
N LYS A 109 -11.61 -5.38 10.86
CA LYS A 109 -11.10 -6.38 11.80
C LYS A 109 -9.58 -6.32 11.85
N PRO A 110 -8.96 -6.52 13.01
CA PRO A 110 -7.51 -6.65 13.09
C PRO A 110 -7.01 -7.70 12.13
N GLY A 111 -5.97 -7.35 11.35
CA GLY A 111 -5.43 -8.20 10.29
C GLY A 111 -6.01 -7.97 8.90
N ASP A 112 -7.09 -7.19 8.74
CA ASP A 112 -7.58 -6.82 7.43
C ASP A 112 -6.51 -6.03 6.66
N ILE A 113 -6.37 -6.32 5.37
CA ILE A 113 -5.53 -5.56 4.45
C ILE A 113 -6.37 -4.43 3.86
N ILE A 114 -5.90 -3.19 3.98
CA ILE A 114 -6.55 -2.01 3.41
C ILE A 114 -5.60 -1.29 2.46
N TYR A 115 -5.90 -1.37 1.17
CA TYR A 115 -5.19 -0.62 0.14
C TYR A 115 -5.52 0.87 0.22
N LEU A 116 -4.47 1.68 0.13
CA LEU A 116 -4.57 3.15 0.14
C LEU A 116 -4.82 3.71 -1.25
N ASP A 117 -4.71 2.88 -2.28
CA ASP A 117 -5.02 3.23 -3.66
C ASP A 117 -5.91 2.17 -4.32
N LYS A 118 -6.38 2.50 -5.52
CA LYS A 118 -7.31 1.69 -6.30
C LYS A 118 -6.61 0.45 -6.84
N LYS A 119 -7.02 -0.72 -6.41
CA LYS A 119 -6.49 -2.01 -6.87
C LYS A 119 -6.48 -2.15 -8.39
N HIS A 120 -5.51 -2.88 -8.89
CA HIS A 120 -5.33 -3.13 -10.31
C HIS A 120 -6.40 -4.09 -10.88
N ARG A 121 -6.43 -4.21 -12.19
CA ARG A 121 -7.32 -5.16 -12.88
C ARG A 121 -6.74 -6.57 -12.92
N ARG A 122 -5.41 -6.71 -12.73
CA ARG A 122 -4.64 -7.95 -12.81
C ARG A 122 -3.53 -7.93 -11.76
N ALA A 123 -3.03 -9.08 -11.37
CA ALA A 123 -1.83 -9.19 -10.55
C ALA A 123 -0.59 -8.70 -11.32
N ASP A 124 0.53 -8.56 -10.62
CA ASP A 124 1.84 -8.34 -11.23
C ASP A 124 2.25 -9.48 -12.18
N LYS A 125 3.38 -9.34 -12.85
CA LYS A 125 3.83 -10.31 -13.86
C LYS A 125 4.29 -11.64 -13.26
N GLU A 126 4.67 -11.65 -12.01
CA GLU A 126 5.19 -12.82 -11.30
C GLU A 126 4.05 -13.74 -10.81
N HIS A 127 2.87 -13.17 -10.61
CA HIS A 127 1.69 -13.88 -10.10
C HIS A 127 0.63 -14.09 -11.19
N VAL A 128 0.78 -15.13 -11.99
CA VAL A 128 -0.14 -15.46 -13.09
C VAL A 128 -1.37 -16.22 -12.62
N VAL A 129 -1.17 -17.13 -11.66
CA VAL A 129 -2.21 -18.01 -11.12
C VAL A 129 -2.11 -18.12 -9.60
N HIS A 130 -3.18 -18.54 -8.95
CA HIS A 130 -3.24 -18.90 -7.54
C HIS A 130 -3.91 -20.25 -7.37
N VAL A 131 -3.28 -21.15 -6.62
CA VAL A 131 -3.91 -22.40 -6.20
C VAL A 131 -4.62 -22.15 -4.89
N VAL A 132 -5.94 -22.35 -4.89
CA VAL A 132 -6.81 -22.09 -3.73
C VAL A 132 -6.43 -22.99 -2.56
N ARG A 133 -6.28 -22.40 -1.38
CA ARG A 133 -5.93 -23.07 -0.12
C ARG A 133 -7.10 -23.03 0.85
N SER A 134 -7.03 -23.83 1.91
CA SER A 134 -8.00 -23.78 2.99
C SER A 134 -8.05 -22.36 3.61
N GLY A 135 -9.25 -21.81 3.75
CA GLY A 135 -9.47 -20.46 4.25
C GLY A 135 -9.45 -19.35 3.19
N ASP A 136 -9.09 -19.67 1.94
CA ASP A 136 -9.16 -18.70 0.86
C ASP A 136 -10.60 -18.40 0.44
N SER A 137 -10.81 -17.17 0.01
CA SER A 137 -12.02 -16.69 -0.63
C SER A 137 -11.64 -15.81 -1.82
N MET A 138 -12.55 -15.59 -2.76
CA MET A 138 -12.31 -14.66 -3.88
C MET A 138 -11.90 -13.28 -3.36
N TYR A 139 -12.46 -12.83 -2.24
CA TYR A 139 -12.10 -11.56 -1.63
C TYR A 139 -10.69 -11.59 -1.05
N SER A 140 -10.33 -12.60 -0.23
CA SER A 140 -8.98 -12.68 0.37
C SER A 140 -7.88 -12.80 -0.68
N ILE A 141 -8.13 -13.57 -1.75
CA ILE A 141 -7.22 -13.70 -2.89
C ILE A 141 -7.08 -12.34 -3.62
N ALA A 142 -8.20 -11.65 -3.88
CA ALA A 142 -8.17 -10.33 -4.50
C ALA A 142 -7.39 -9.31 -3.66
N GLN A 143 -7.54 -9.34 -2.33
CA GLN A 143 -6.76 -8.51 -1.40
C GLN A 143 -5.27 -8.86 -1.42
N LYS A 144 -4.94 -10.14 -1.35
CA LYS A 144 -3.56 -10.61 -1.36
C LYS A 144 -2.75 -10.12 -2.56
N TYR A 145 -3.36 -10.09 -3.75
CA TYR A 145 -2.68 -9.74 -4.99
C TYR A 145 -3.01 -8.32 -5.50
N GLY A 146 -3.66 -7.49 -4.72
CA GLY A 146 -4.00 -6.12 -5.11
C GLY A 146 -4.89 -6.03 -6.36
N ILE A 147 -5.80 -7.00 -6.54
CA ILE A 147 -6.71 -7.09 -7.70
C ILE A 147 -8.11 -6.66 -7.29
N ARG A 148 -8.82 -5.95 -8.16
CA ARG A 148 -10.25 -5.66 -7.94
C ARG A 148 -11.04 -6.95 -7.97
N LEU A 149 -11.87 -7.18 -6.96
CA LEU A 149 -12.66 -8.40 -6.80
C LEU A 149 -13.47 -8.75 -8.05
N LYS A 150 -14.16 -7.76 -8.64
CA LYS A 150 -14.92 -7.95 -9.88
C LYS A 150 -14.06 -8.43 -11.06
N ASN A 151 -12.79 -8.02 -11.12
CA ASN A 151 -11.90 -8.43 -12.19
C ASN A 151 -11.40 -9.87 -11.98
N LEU A 152 -11.18 -10.27 -10.73
CA LEU A 152 -10.83 -11.65 -10.39
C LEU A 152 -11.97 -12.61 -10.79
N TYR A 153 -13.22 -12.29 -10.44
CA TYR A 153 -14.39 -13.04 -10.91
C TYR A 153 -14.43 -13.13 -12.44
N LYS A 154 -14.33 -11.98 -13.13
CA LYS A 154 -14.37 -11.94 -14.60
C LYS A 154 -13.30 -12.79 -15.26
N MET A 155 -12.05 -12.74 -14.77
CA MET A 155 -10.93 -13.52 -15.32
C MET A 155 -11.17 -15.03 -15.21
N ASN A 156 -11.88 -15.45 -14.18
CA ASN A 156 -12.17 -16.85 -13.91
C ASN A 156 -13.56 -17.28 -14.43
N LYS A 157 -14.26 -16.44 -15.17
CA LYS A 157 -15.62 -16.70 -15.70
C LYS A 157 -16.62 -17.06 -14.59
N MET A 158 -16.40 -16.50 -13.38
CA MET A 158 -17.24 -16.70 -12.20
C MET A 158 -18.07 -15.44 -11.90
N LYS A 159 -19.14 -15.62 -11.16
CA LYS A 159 -20.01 -14.56 -10.64
C LYS A 159 -20.01 -14.58 -9.11
N PRO A 160 -20.36 -13.46 -8.43
CA PRO A 160 -20.42 -13.41 -6.97
C PRO A 160 -21.39 -14.40 -6.33
N GLU A 161 -22.43 -14.80 -7.06
CA GLU A 161 -23.45 -15.79 -6.63
C GLU A 161 -23.03 -17.25 -6.85
N ASP A 162 -21.93 -17.49 -7.57
CA ASP A 162 -21.43 -18.84 -7.78
C ASP A 162 -20.85 -19.41 -6.47
N ALA A 163 -20.74 -20.74 -6.41
CA ALA A 163 -20.10 -21.42 -5.29
C ALA A 163 -18.66 -20.90 -5.09
N ALA A 164 -18.23 -20.82 -3.83
CA ALA A 164 -16.85 -20.45 -3.50
C ALA A 164 -15.86 -21.41 -4.18
N PRO A 165 -14.69 -20.93 -4.59
CA PRO A 165 -13.67 -21.79 -5.16
C PRO A 165 -13.26 -22.86 -4.15
N LYS A 166 -13.01 -24.08 -4.62
CA LYS A 166 -12.61 -25.23 -3.79
C LYS A 166 -11.09 -25.25 -3.62
N VAL A 167 -10.65 -25.85 -2.52
CA VAL A 167 -9.22 -26.10 -2.30
C VAL A 167 -8.66 -26.92 -3.46
N GLY A 168 -7.56 -26.45 -4.04
CA GLY A 168 -6.92 -27.03 -5.22
C GLY A 168 -7.34 -26.41 -6.54
N ASP A 169 -8.42 -25.63 -6.60
CA ASP A 169 -8.78 -24.89 -7.81
C ASP A 169 -7.66 -23.92 -8.21
N ILE A 170 -7.45 -23.76 -9.52
CA ILE A 170 -6.46 -22.82 -10.06
C ILE A 170 -7.18 -21.59 -10.58
N LEU A 171 -6.99 -20.46 -9.91
CA LEU A 171 -7.55 -19.18 -10.31
C LEU A 171 -6.54 -18.36 -11.12
N ARG A 172 -6.99 -17.80 -12.24
CA ARG A 172 -6.23 -16.84 -13.03
C ARG A 172 -6.23 -15.49 -12.31
N LEU A 173 -5.03 -14.89 -12.22
CA LEU A 173 -4.81 -13.57 -11.61
C LEU A 173 -4.46 -12.51 -12.66
N ARG A 174 -4.16 -12.99 -13.90
CA ARG A 174 -3.67 -12.13 -14.97
C ARG A 174 -4.19 -12.56 -16.34
#